data_8a427a1ac8ce07a433b0237bfc8a3b3f
#
_entry.id   8a427a1ac8ce07a433b0237bfc8a3b3f
#
_cell.length_a   1.000
_cell.length_b   1.000
_cell.length_c   1.000
_cell.angle_alpha   90.00
_cell.angle_beta   90.00
_cell.angle_gamma   90.00
#
_symmetry.space_group_name_H-M   'P 1'
#
loop_
_entity.id
_entity.type
_entity.pdbx_description
1 polymer ?
#
loop_
_entity_poly.entity_id
_entity_poly.type
_entity_poly.pdbx_seq_one_letter_code
_entity_poly.pdbx_strand_id
1 'polypeptide(L)'
;MTCTLNRRGFLTASAAMAAAFAIPRAGFAQPAALALQATTRTLDIDGRAATVFGLINGNGTPGLILDPGQRFLLDLTNDLTEPTIIHWHGQIPPNAQDGVPDMPMPLLKPG
;
A
#
# COMPACT_ATOMS: atom_id res chain seq x y z
N MET A 1 16.43 -18.15 -50.64
CA MET A 1 15.61 -16.95 -50.69
C MET A 1 16.37 -15.81 -49.99
N THR A 2 17.00 -14.94 -50.77
CA THR A 2 17.76 -13.79 -50.28
C THR A 2 16.81 -12.60 -50.21
N CYS A 3 16.44 -12.18 -49.01
CA CYS A 3 15.61 -11.00 -48.78
C CYS A 3 16.51 -9.74 -48.93
N THR A 4 16.44 -9.06 -50.05
CA THR A 4 17.14 -7.78 -50.26
C THR A 4 16.31 -6.65 -49.64
N LEU A 5 16.75 -6.15 -48.50
CA LEU A 5 16.21 -4.95 -47.89
C LEU A 5 16.63 -3.74 -48.75
N ASN A 6 15.68 -3.08 -49.39
CA ASN A 6 15.91 -1.80 -50.06
C ASN A 6 15.77 -0.64 -49.06
N ARG A 7 16.31 0.56 -49.42
CA ARG A 7 16.28 1.75 -48.53
C ARG A 7 14.86 2.14 -48.05
N ARG A 8 13.84 1.95 -48.88
CA ARG A 8 12.45 2.23 -48.53
C ARG A 8 11.92 1.24 -47.47
N GLY A 9 12.22 -0.05 -47.65
CA GLY A 9 11.85 -1.09 -46.67
C GLY A 9 12.52 -0.90 -45.29
N PHE A 10 13.76 -0.41 -45.29
CA PHE A 10 14.45 -0.08 -44.04
C PHE A 10 13.82 1.11 -43.31
N LEU A 11 13.48 2.18 -44.03
CA LEU A 11 12.84 3.38 -43.44
C LEU A 11 11.43 3.08 -42.91
N THR A 12 10.63 2.26 -43.62
CA THR A 12 9.31 1.87 -43.15
C THR A 12 9.39 0.94 -41.93
N ALA A 13 10.35 0.02 -41.87
CA ALA A 13 10.57 -0.83 -40.71
C ALA A 13 11.05 -0.03 -39.46
N SER A 14 11.91 0.98 -39.68
CA SER A 14 12.38 1.87 -38.62
C SER A 14 11.26 2.75 -38.05
N ALA A 15 10.36 3.25 -38.90
CA ALA A 15 9.20 4.04 -38.48
C ALA A 15 8.19 3.20 -37.67
N ALA A 16 7.96 1.95 -38.06
CA ALA A 16 7.09 1.05 -37.34
C ALA A 16 7.66 0.68 -35.93
N MET A 17 8.99 0.56 -35.82
CA MET A 17 9.63 0.30 -34.54
C MET A 17 9.59 1.51 -33.60
N ALA A 18 9.73 2.72 -34.13
CA ALA A 18 9.59 3.96 -33.34
C ALA A 18 8.17 4.15 -32.79
N ALA A 19 7.14 3.79 -33.57
CA ALA A 19 5.75 3.86 -33.12
C ALA A 19 5.42 2.87 -31.99
N ALA A 20 6.10 1.73 -31.92
CA ALA A 20 5.90 0.75 -30.86
C ALA A 20 6.35 1.25 -29.47
N PHE A 21 7.28 2.20 -29.39
CA PHE A 21 7.72 2.82 -28.13
C PHE A 21 6.83 3.98 -27.67
N ALA A 22 5.93 4.46 -28.54
CA ALA A 22 5.02 5.55 -28.22
C ALA A 22 3.68 5.09 -27.60
N ILE A 23 3.48 3.78 -27.39
CA ILE A 23 2.30 3.28 -26.69
C ILE A 23 2.44 3.70 -25.23
N PRO A 24 1.56 4.59 -24.70
CA PRO A 24 1.59 4.91 -23.29
C PRO A 24 1.38 3.60 -22.52
N ARG A 25 2.38 3.21 -21.73
CA ARG A 25 2.18 2.13 -20.76
C ARG A 25 1.06 2.59 -19.86
N ALA A 26 -0.04 1.86 -19.83
CA ALA A 26 -1.06 2.06 -18.82
C ALA A 26 -0.35 1.92 -17.46
N GLY A 27 -0.09 3.05 -16.84
CA GLY A 27 0.44 3.05 -15.47
C GLY A 27 -0.61 2.34 -14.63
N PHE A 28 -0.22 1.28 -13.95
CA PHE A 28 -1.08 0.69 -12.93
C PHE A 28 -1.32 1.80 -11.91
N ALA A 29 -2.56 2.27 -11.82
CA ALA A 29 -2.92 3.23 -10.80
C ALA A 29 -2.57 2.60 -9.45
N GLN A 30 -1.78 3.30 -8.66
CA GLN A 30 -1.52 2.89 -7.28
C GLN A 30 -2.87 2.85 -6.55
N PRO A 31 -3.15 1.82 -5.74
CA PRO A 31 -4.36 1.81 -4.94
C PRO A 31 -4.37 3.06 -4.06
N ALA A 32 -5.56 3.66 -3.89
CA ALA A 32 -5.73 4.75 -2.95
C ALA A 32 -5.33 4.26 -1.53
N ALA A 33 -4.63 5.12 -0.79
CA ALA A 33 -4.25 4.79 0.57
C ALA A 33 -5.50 4.64 1.46
N LEU A 34 -5.51 3.58 2.25
CA LEU A 34 -6.53 3.35 3.28
C LEU A 34 -6.11 4.09 4.55
N ALA A 35 -7.00 4.90 5.10
CA ALA A 35 -6.75 5.54 6.38
C ALA A 35 -6.96 4.56 7.53
N LEU A 36 -6.03 4.52 8.48
CA LEU A 36 -6.13 3.76 9.72
C LEU A 36 -5.60 4.63 10.87
N GLN A 37 -6.33 4.65 11.95
CA GLN A 37 -6.06 5.48 13.11
C GLN A 37 -5.85 4.57 14.33
N ALA A 38 -4.71 4.67 14.97
CA ALA A 38 -4.46 4.07 16.26
C ALA A 38 -5.03 5.00 17.35
N THR A 39 -6.00 4.52 18.11
CA THR A 39 -6.74 5.32 19.10
C THR A 39 -7.18 4.45 20.27
N THR A 40 -7.88 5.05 21.22
CA THR A 40 -8.56 4.30 22.28
C THR A 40 -10.04 4.19 21.96
N ARG A 41 -10.68 3.12 22.44
CA ARG A 41 -12.12 2.91 22.39
C ARG A 41 -12.64 2.31 23.68
N THR A 42 -13.88 2.56 24.03
CA THR A 42 -14.54 1.97 25.17
C THR A 42 -15.33 0.74 24.73
N LEU A 43 -15.09 -0.39 25.40
CA LEU A 43 -15.87 -1.60 25.26
C LEU A 43 -16.68 -1.85 26.52
N ASP A 44 -17.85 -2.45 26.37
CA ASP A 44 -18.56 -3.07 27.47
C ASP A 44 -18.04 -4.52 27.61
N ILE A 45 -17.53 -4.85 28.78
CA ILE A 45 -17.07 -6.20 29.12
C ILE A 45 -17.81 -6.62 30.38
N ASP A 46 -18.79 -7.50 30.21
CA ASP A 46 -19.67 -7.99 31.28
C ASP A 46 -20.33 -6.87 32.10
N GLY A 47 -20.89 -5.86 31.43
CA GLY A 47 -21.52 -4.71 32.03
C GLY A 47 -20.58 -3.68 32.64
N ARG A 48 -19.28 -3.76 32.35
CA ARG A 48 -18.23 -2.83 32.83
C ARG A 48 -17.54 -2.16 31.65
N ALA A 49 -17.50 -0.83 31.69
CA ALA A 49 -16.78 -0.04 30.68
C ALA A 49 -15.26 -0.26 30.83
N ALA A 50 -14.61 -0.65 29.73
CA ALA A 50 -13.16 -0.80 29.67
C ALA A 50 -12.63 0.03 28.49
N THR A 51 -11.62 0.86 28.75
CA THR A 51 -10.90 1.58 27.70
C THR A 51 -9.77 0.70 27.19
N VAL A 52 -9.73 0.46 25.89
CA VAL A 52 -8.74 -0.38 25.22
C VAL A 52 -8.14 0.34 24.03
N PHE A 53 -6.96 -0.05 23.62
CA PHE A 53 -6.39 0.37 22.35
C PHE A 53 -7.18 -0.23 21.17
N GLY A 54 -7.26 0.49 20.08
CA GLY A 54 -7.98 0.06 18.89
C GLY A 54 -7.47 0.71 17.63
N LEU A 55 -7.82 0.10 16.52
CA LEU A 55 -7.59 0.64 15.19
C LEU A 55 -8.95 0.96 14.56
N ILE A 56 -9.11 2.17 14.07
CA ILE A 56 -10.33 2.64 13.39
C ILE A 56 -9.96 3.01 11.95
N ASN A 57 -10.73 2.53 10.99
CA ASN A 57 -10.52 2.89 9.59
C ASN A 57 -11.19 4.23 9.24
N GLY A 58 -10.93 4.73 8.03
CA GLY A 58 -11.47 6.00 7.55
C GLY A 58 -13.00 6.12 7.54
N ASN A 59 -13.72 5.00 7.66
CA ASN A 59 -15.19 4.98 7.78
C ASN A 59 -15.67 4.95 9.24
N GLY A 60 -14.76 4.99 10.20
CA GLY A 60 -15.10 4.95 11.62
C GLY A 60 -15.37 3.54 12.17
N THR A 61 -15.09 2.49 11.39
CA THR A 61 -15.28 1.10 11.84
C THR A 61 -13.96 0.48 12.28
N PRO A 62 -13.99 -0.51 13.21
CA PRO A 62 -12.78 -1.14 13.70
C PRO A 62 -12.03 -1.94 12.62
N GLY A 63 -10.72 -1.74 12.54
CA GLY A 63 -9.81 -2.51 11.72
C GLY A 63 -9.95 -2.31 10.20
N LEU A 64 -9.44 -3.27 9.45
CA LEU A 64 -9.51 -3.33 7.98
C LEU A 64 -10.14 -4.64 7.54
N ILE A 65 -10.91 -4.59 6.49
CA ILE A 65 -11.43 -5.76 5.79
C ILE A 65 -10.86 -5.72 4.38
N LEU A 66 -10.10 -6.75 4.02
CA LEU A 66 -9.41 -6.86 2.74
C LEU A 66 -9.71 -8.21 2.11
N ASP A 67 -9.78 -8.24 0.79
CA ASP A 67 -9.94 -9.50 0.06
C ASP A 67 -8.61 -10.29 0.02
N PRO A 68 -8.66 -11.62 -0.06
CA PRO A 68 -7.46 -12.44 -0.23
C PRO A 68 -6.66 -12.01 -1.46
N GLY A 69 -5.35 -11.76 -1.29
CA GLY A 69 -4.47 -11.30 -2.36
C GLY A 69 -4.60 -9.83 -2.74
N GLN A 70 -5.45 -9.06 -2.08
CA GLN A 70 -5.57 -7.62 -2.29
C GLN A 70 -4.28 -6.92 -1.85
N ARG A 71 -3.71 -6.10 -2.75
CA ARG A 71 -2.65 -5.15 -2.39
C ARG A 71 -3.28 -3.91 -1.81
N PHE A 72 -2.68 -3.38 -0.76
CA PHE A 72 -3.14 -2.14 -0.13
C PHE A 72 -1.97 -1.21 0.19
N LEU A 73 -2.27 0.06 0.29
CA LEU A 73 -1.42 1.11 0.84
C LEU A 73 -2.15 1.66 2.06
N LEU A 74 -1.42 1.94 3.12
CA LEU A 74 -2.00 2.37 4.38
C LEU A 74 -1.36 3.67 4.86
N ASP A 75 -2.21 4.63 5.22
CA ASP A 75 -1.83 5.83 5.98
C ASP A 75 -2.24 5.62 7.43
N LEU A 76 -1.26 5.45 8.32
CA LEU A 76 -1.48 5.28 9.75
C LEU A 76 -1.31 6.61 10.47
N THR A 77 -2.33 6.98 11.25
CA THR A 77 -2.28 8.11 12.21
C THR A 77 -2.23 7.58 13.62
N ASN A 78 -1.43 8.18 14.49
CA ASN A 78 -1.32 7.81 15.90
C ASN A 78 -1.97 8.86 16.80
N ASP A 79 -3.19 8.62 17.23
CA ASP A 79 -3.94 9.45 18.18
C ASP A 79 -3.83 8.94 19.62
N LEU A 80 -2.88 8.06 19.90
CA LEU A 80 -2.53 7.66 21.25
C LEU A 80 -1.62 8.72 21.89
N THR A 81 -1.42 8.61 23.18
CA THR A 81 -0.48 9.46 23.94
C THR A 81 0.95 8.91 23.94
N GLU A 82 1.14 7.72 23.40
CA GLU A 82 2.41 7.02 23.34
C GLU A 82 2.78 6.62 21.90
N PRO A 83 4.07 6.45 21.59
CA PRO A 83 4.49 5.98 20.27
C PRO A 83 3.99 4.57 20.00
N THR A 84 3.60 4.31 18.75
CA THR A 84 3.08 3.00 18.33
C THR A 84 3.60 2.59 16.96
N ILE A 85 3.39 1.34 16.59
CA ILE A 85 3.63 0.79 15.26
C ILE A 85 2.70 -0.39 15.05
N ILE A 86 2.41 -0.72 13.79
CA ILE A 86 1.66 -1.93 13.43
C ILE A 86 2.62 -2.94 12.85
N HIS A 87 2.68 -4.12 13.46
CA HIS A 87 3.34 -5.29 12.88
C HIS A 87 2.33 -6.14 12.12
N TRP A 88 2.70 -6.53 10.89
CA TRP A 88 1.86 -7.31 9.99
C TRP A 88 2.10 -8.82 10.18
N HIS A 89 1.76 -9.33 11.34
CA HIS A 89 2.02 -10.73 11.69
C HIS A 89 1.38 -11.70 10.68
N GLY A 90 2.20 -12.63 10.15
CA GLY A 90 1.75 -13.60 9.15
C GLY A 90 1.64 -13.06 7.72
N GLN A 91 1.99 -11.81 7.48
CA GLN A 91 2.14 -11.22 6.15
C GLN A 91 3.62 -11.23 5.73
N ILE A 92 3.87 -10.98 4.44
CA ILE A 92 5.24 -10.84 3.91
C ILE A 92 5.36 -9.45 3.24
N PRO A 93 5.34 -8.37 4.02
CA PRO A 93 5.55 -7.03 3.49
C PRO A 93 7.05 -6.81 3.18
N PRO A 94 7.40 -5.72 2.46
CA PRO A 94 8.78 -5.27 2.40
C PRO A 94 9.32 -5.02 3.82
N ASN A 95 10.57 -5.39 4.09
CA ASN A 95 11.18 -5.27 5.42
C ASN A 95 11.05 -3.87 6.04
N ALA A 96 11.16 -2.81 5.21
CA ALA A 96 10.97 -1.43 5.64
C ALA A 96 9.54 -1.10 6.10
N GLN A 97 8.57 -2.01 5.96
CA GLN A 97 7.16 -1.81 6.27
C GLN A 97 6.59 -2.92 7.18
N ASP A 98 7.46 -3.78 7.69
CA ASP A 98 7.05 -4.93 8.50
C ASP A 98 6.53 -4.53 9.90
N GLY A 99 6.90 -3.34 10.37
CA GLY A 99 6.40 -2.83 11.63
C GLY A 99 7.05 -3.44 12.86
N VAL A 100 8.25 -3.98 12.71
CA VAL A 100 9.07 -4.38 13.87
C VAL A 100 9.78 -3.12 14.40
N PRO A 101 9.59 -2.76 15.68
CA PRO A 101 10.19 -1.56 16.25
C PRO A 101 11.71 -1.55 16.08
N ASP A 102 12.25 -0.41 15.64
CA ASP A 102 13.69 -0.17 15.43
C ASP A 102 14.38 -1.10 14.41
N MET A 103 13.60 -1.86 13.60
CA MET A 103 14.14 -2.78 12.60
C MET A 103 13.32 -2.77 11.29
N PRO A 104 13.57 -1.88 10.35
CA PRO A 104 14.28 -0.59 10.36
C PRO A 104 13.37 0.62 10.67
N MET A 105 12.06 0.40 10.94
CA MET A 105 11.10 1.50 11.13
C MET A 105 11.15 2.07 12.54
N PRO A 106 11.24 3.40 12.70
CA PRO A 106 11.01 4.05 13.98
C PRO A 106 9.53 3.94 14.36
N LEU A 107 9.25 3.99 15.66
CA LEU A 107 7.88 4.11 16.17
C LEU A 107 7.22 5.41 15.65
N LEU A 108 5.95 5.32 15.29
CA LEU A 108 5.13 6.47 14.92
C LEU A 108 4.79 7.24 16.20
N LYS A 109 5.23 8.48 16.28
CA LYS A 109 4.94 9.37 17.42
C LYS A 109 3.48 9.80 17.43
N PRO A 110 2.94 10.22 18.59
CA PRO A 110 1.64 10.87 18.69
C PRO A 110 1.52 12.10 17.77
N GLY A 111 0.37 12.28 17.09
CA GLY A 111 0.02 13.45 16.26
C GLY A 111 0.26 13.25 14.78
#